data_3ce0fdbcb269793266f9e2c0102a44eb
#
_entry.id   3ce0fdbcb269793266f9e2c0102a44eb
#
_cell.length_a   1.000
_cell.length_b   1.000
_cell.length_c   1.000
_cell.angle_alpha   90.00
_cell.angle_beta   90.00
_cell.angle_gamma   90.00
#
_symmetry.space_group_name_H-M   'P 1'
#
loop_
_entity.id
_entity.type
_entity.pdbx_description
1 polymer ?
#
loop_
_entity_poly.entity_id
_entity_poly.type
_entity_poly.pdbx_seq_one_letter_code
_entity_poly.pdbx_strand_id
1 'polypeptide(L)'
;MRVCTLLMMAGVLFSLAIRADEQPRLLSDEAKIYLLTCSPGEELYERYGHTAIMVLDEELGISDVYNYGIFDFSAEHFYWRFVKGETYYQLGKEDASWFMRLYDYAGRKVNIQELNLSPEDRDAIYRALIINYYPENRVYLYNFVFDNCATRPYYLLMKALGQQLSTVNCPRLCRSKELSTFNSNITFRELIRHYTPKGSWGDLGINLVFGPKADKPITDEQRLFLPEQLMNHISRMQYADGTPLVAAENIEPFVIQRVPWYATWYFGLAVLFVVLAIISLHDRRQGKRTKWVDYVLYTIYGALLVLVTFLTFFSIHPLVGFGPYLLIIPSIHLCARIIYLWR
;
A
#
# COMPACT_ATOMS: atom_id res chain seq x y z
N MET A 1 35.94 -60.26 6.42
CA MET A 1 34.88 -60.00 5.43
C MET A 1 33.71 -59.11 5.92
N ARG A 2 33.17 -59.27 7.14
CA ARG A 2 32.01 -58.50 7.61
C ARG A 2 32.25 -57.00 7.86
N VAL A 3 33.46 -56.58 8.22
CA VAL A 3 33.80 -55.17 8.50
C VAL A 3 33.95 -54.34 7.22
N CYS A 4 34.52 -54.92 6.15
CA CYS A 4 34.64 -54.22 4.85
C CYS A 4 33.29 -53.97 4.18
N THR A 5 32.32 -54.90 4.36
CA THR A 5 30.96 -54.73 3.78
C THR A 5 30.16 -53.63 4.49
N LEU A 6 30.33 -53.50 5.84
CA LEU A 6 29.71 -52.39 6.59
C LEU A 6 30.29 -51.01 6.24
N LEU A 7 31.59 -50.91 6.00
CA LEU A 7 32.24 -49.63 5.57
C LEU A 7 31.86 -49.24 4.15
N MET A 8 31.68 -50.21 3.23
CA MET A 8 31.16 -49.91 1.89
C MET A 8 29.68 -49.48 1.91
N MET A 9 28.84 -50.12 2.74
CA MET A 9 27.43 -49.67 2.87
C MET A 9 27.31 -48.30 3.54
N ALA A 10 28.15 -47.99 4.54
CA ALA A 10 28.19 -46.65 5.15
C ALA A 10 28.67 -45.56 4.17
N GLY A 11 29.68 -45.89 3.32
CA GLY A 11 30.15 -44.97 2.27
C GLY A 11 29.13 -44.73 1.18
N VAL A 12 28.33 -45.73 0.78
CA VAL A 12 27.26 -45.57 -0.19
C VAL A 12 26.06 -44.79 0.41
N LEU A 13 25.74 -45.03 1.66
CA LEU A 13 24.68 -44.27 2.37
C LEU A 13 25.12 -42.83 2.61
N PHE A 14 26.40 -42.58 2.88
CA PHE A 14 26.92 -41.19 3.04
C PHE A 14 27.01 -40.44 1.71
N SER A 15 27.36 -41.12 0.60
CA SER A 15 27.35 -40.52 -0.73
C SER A 15 25.94 -40.33 -1.30
N LEU A 16 24.95 -41.10 -0.85
CA LEU A 16 23.53 -40.85 -1.15
C LEU A 16 22.94 -39.70 -0.31
N ALA A 17 23.41 -39.54 0.94
CA ALA A 17 23.00 -38.40 1.78
C ALA A 17 23.54 -37.05 1.32
N ILE A 18 24.69 -37.00 0.61
CA ILE A 18 25.25 -35.77 0.05
C ILE A 18 24.58 -35.34 -1.28
N ARG A 19 23.81 -36.25 -1.92
CA ARG A 19 23.00 -35.93 -3.11
C ARG A 19 21.56 -35.60 -2.83
N ALA A 20 21.15 -35.50 -1.58
CA ALA A 20 19.83 -35.07 -1.21
C ALA A 20 19.85 -33.55 -1.11
N ASP A 21 19.36 -32.90 -2.13
CA ASP A 21 18.64 -31.60 -2.11
C ASP A 21 19.07 -30.55 -3.12
N GLU A 22 19.60 -30.92 -4.27
CA GLU A 22 19.52 -30.02 -5.42
C GLU A 22 18.15 -30.20 -6.08
N GLN A 23 17.18 -29.41 -5.67
CA GLN A 23 15.92 -29.34 -6.40
C GLN A 23 16.22 -28.85 -7.84
N PRO A 24 15.60 -29.46 -8.87
CA PRO A 24 15.84 -29.04 -10.25
C PRO A 24 15.55 -27.54 -10.41
N ARG A 25 16.42 -26.84 -11.11
CA ARG A 25 16.24 -25.44 -11.44
C ARG A 25 14.96 -25.25 -12.26
N LEU A 26 14.21 -24.20 -11.96
CA LEU A 26 12.99 -23.80 -12.67
C LEU A 26 13.26 -22.69 -13.70
N LEU A 27 14.40 -22.01 -13.60
CA LEU A 27 14.79 -20.90 -14.46
C LEU A 27 16.15 -21.17 -15.13
N SER A 28 16.35 -20.60 -16.32
CA SER A 28 17.65 -20.61 -17.01
C SER A 28 18.65 -19.68 -16.33
N ASP A 29 19.93 -19.76 -16.74
CA ASP A 29 20.97 -18.85 -16.24
C ASP A 29 20.78 -17.40 -16.72
N GLU A 30 20.04 -17.20 -17.81
CA GLU A 30 19.74 -15.87 -18.40
C GLU A 30 18.47 -15.23 -17.82
N ALA A 31 17.73 -15.95 -16.95
CA ALA A 31 16.52 -15.43 -16.36
C ALA A 31 16.78 -14.15 -15.55
N LYS A 32 15.81 -13.24 -15.52
CA LYS A 32 15.85 -11.98 -14.78
C LYS A 32 14.61 -11.80 -13.94
N ILE A 33 14.78 -11.21 -12.77
CA ILE A 33 13.68 -10.84 -11.89
C ILE A 33 13.72 -9.34 -11.66
N TYR A 34 12.54 -8.73 -11.75
CA TYR A 34 12.36 -7.29 -11.61
C TYR A 34 11.33 -6.98 -10.52
N LEU A 35 11.60 -5.94 -9.74
CA LEU A 35 10.57 -5.27 -8.96
C LEU A 35 9.95 -4.16 -9.80
N LEU A 36 8.65 -4.22 -9.99
CA LEU A 36 7.87 -3.21 -10.69
C LEU A 36 7.16 -2.32 -9.68
N THR A 37 7.27 -1.00 -9.88
CA THR A 37 6.56 -0.01 -9.04
C THR A 37 5.76 0.92 -9.92
N CYS A 38 4.44 0.75 -9.89
CA CYS A 38 3.51 1.50 -10.73
C CYS A 38 3.11 2.81 -10.06
N SER A 39 3.11 3.91 -10.82
CA SER A 39 2.73 5.23 -10.34
C SER A 39 1.27 5.28 -9.89
N PRO A 40 0.90 6.26 -9.03
CA PRO A 40 -0.49 6.50 -8.64
C PRO A 40 -1.42 6.67 -9.85
N GLY A 41 -2.68 6.25 -9.69
CA GLY A 41 -3.77 6.47 -10.62
C GLY A 41 -4.83 7.42 -10.04
N GLU A 42 -5.93 7.60 -10.77
CA GLU A 42 -7.01 8.50 -10.39
C GLU A 42 -7.96 7.87 -9.38
N GLU A 43 -8.16 6.56 -9.46
CA GLU A 43 -9.03 5.82 -8.56
C GLU A 43 -8.49 5.76 -7.13
N LEU A 44 -9.39 5.67 -6.15
CA LEU A 44 -9.01 5.69 -4.73
C LEU A 44 -8.04 4.55 -4.36
N TYR A 45 -8.25 3.36 -4.89
CA TYR A 45 -7.41 2.18 -4.64
C TYR A 45 -6.07 2.21 -5.39
N GLU A 46 -5.93 3.07 -6.42
CA GLU A 46 -4.68 3.27 -7.18
C GLU A 46 -3.81 4.39 -6.64
N ARG A 47 -4.36 5.21 -5.77
CA ARG A 47 -3.79 6.50 -5.34
C ARG A 47 -2.40 6.40 -4.71
N TYR A 48 -2.06 5.25 -4.17
CA TYR A 48 -0.78 5.02 -3.51
C TYR A 48 0.22 4.26 -4.38
N GLY A 49 -0.11 4.05 -5.66
CA GLY A 49 0.69 3.23 -6.56
C GLY A 49 0.46 1.74 -6.35
N HIS A 50 1.33 0.93 -6.96
CA HIS A 50 1.25 -0.52 -6.88
C HIS A 50 2.63 -1.17 -7.02
N THR A 51 2.82 -2.37 -6.47
CA THR A 51 4.05 -3.15 -6.61
C THR A 51 3.75 -4.53 -7.16
N ALA A 52 4.57 -5.00 -8.11
CA ALA A 52 4.52 -6.35 -8.65
C ALA A 52 5.93 -6.93 -8.84
N ILE A 53 6.05 -8.24 -9.00
CA ILE A 53 7.30 -8.91 -9.35
C ILE A 53 7.17 -9.47 -10.77
N MET A 54 8.11 -9.11 -11.65
CA MET A 54 8.19 -9.65 -13.00
C MET A 54 9.34 -10.64 -13.11
N VAL A 55 9.08 -11.78 -13.76
CA VAL A 55 10.04 -12.83 -14.07
C VAL A 55 10.10 -12.97 -15.58
N LEU A 56 11.28 -12.77 -16.15
CA LEU A 56 11.56 -12.95 -17.57
C LEU A 56 12.61 -14.04 -17.74
N ASP A 57 12.34 -15.00 -18.63
CA ASP A 57 13.26 -16.04 -19.06
C ASP A 57 12.98 -16.32 -20.54
N GLU A 58 13.80 -15.72 -21.40
CA GLU A 58 13.60 -15.84 -22.85
C GLU A 58 13.87 -17.26 -23.35
N GLU A 59 14.78 -17.99 -22.70
CA GLU A 59 15.12 -19.36 -23.07
C GLU A 59 13.95 -20.31 -22.81
N LEU A 60 13.26 -20.14 -21.70
CA LEU A 60 12.09 -20.95 -21.31
C LEU A 60 10.75 -20.34 -21.73
N GLY A 61 10.76 -19.16 -22.35
CA GLY A 61 9.55 -18.45 -22.78
C GLY A 61 8.70 -17.95 -21.61
N ILE A 62 9.29 -17.64 -20.45
CA ILE A 62 8.60 -17.11 -19.28
C ILE A 62 8.58 -15.57 -19.37
N SER A 63 7.39 -14.99 -19.28
CA SER A 63 7.14 -13.56 -19.30
C SER A 63 5.99 -13.23 -18.35
N ASP A 64 6.22 -13.44 -17.06
CA ASP A 64 5.18 -13.45 -16.03
C ASP A 64 5.31 -12.26 -15.08
N VAL A 65 4.20 -11.57 -14.81
CA VAL A 65 4.07 -10.60 -13.72
C VAL A 65 3.18 -11.17 -12.63
N TYR A 66 3.73 -11.25 -11.41
CA TYR A 66 3.04 -11.67 -10.20
C TYR A 66 2.55 -10.46 -9.44
N ASN A 67 1.23 -10.34 -9.31
CA ASN A 67 0.51 -9.14 -8.91
C ASN A 67 -0.32 -9.42 -7.64
N TYR A 68 0.18 -9.01 -6.47
CA TYR A 68 -0.53 -9.14 -5.20
C TYR A 68 -1.59 -8.05 -5.06
N GLY A 69 -2.75 -8.38 -4.48
CA GLY A 69 -3.80 -7.41 -4.21
C GLY A 69 -4.90 -7.35 -5.28
N ILE A 70 -4.99 -8.36 -6.13
CA ILE A 70 -6.12 -8.50 -7.06
C ILE A 70 -7.40 -8.77 -6.26
N PHE A 71 -8.45 -8.00 -6.55
CA PHE A 71 -9.76 -8.13 -5.91
C PHE A 71 -10.89 -8.08 -6.92
N ASP A 72 -12.05 -8.58 -6.52
CA ASP A 72 -13.24 -8.66 -7.36
C ASP A 72 -14.40 -7.87 -6.72
N PHE A 73 -14.79 -6.78 -7.36
CA PHE A 73 -15.94 -5.96 -6.94
C PHE A 73 -17.28 -6.70 -7.04
N SER A 74 -17.37 -7.75 -7.88
CA SER A 74 -18.57 -8.56 -8.05
C SER A 74 -18.74 -9.62 -6.98
N ALA A 75 -17.71 -9.81 -6.11
CA ALA A 75 -17.77 -10.78 -5.02
C ALA A 75 -18.95 -10.48 -4.07
N GLU A 76 -19.59 -11.56 -3.60
CA GLU A 76 -20.76 -11.46 -2.73
C GLU A 76 -20.48 -10.60 -1.49
N HIS A 77 -21.35 -9.63 -1.26
CA HIS A 77 -21.25 -8.66 -0.14
C HIS A 77 -19.94 -7.88 -0.10
N PHE A 78 -19.28 -7.61 -1.25
CA PHE A 78 -17.98 -6.94 -1.33
C PHE A 78 -17.92 -5.66 -0.48
N TYR A 79 -18.84 -4.71 -0.65
CA TYR A 79 -18.84 -3.43 0.09
C TYR A 79 -19.01 -3.62 1.60
N TRP A 80 -19.85 -4.56 2.02
CA TRP A 80 -20.04 -4.87 3.43
C TRP A 80 -18.77 -5.47 4.05
N ARG A 81 -18.16 -6.43 3.35
CA ARG A 81 -16.88 -7.03 3.75
C ARG A 81 -15.77 -5.99 3.79
N PHE A 82 -15.72 -5.10 2.79
CA PHE A 82 -14.77 -4.00 2.74
C PHE A 82 -14.89 -3.08 3.97
N VAL A 83 -16.10 -2.66 4.34
CA VAL A 83 -16.34 -1.81 5.53
C VAL A 83 -15.91 -2.52 6.82
N LYS A 84 -16.10 -3.83 6.92
CA LYS A 84 -15.62 -4.64 8.05
C LYS A 84 -14.10 -4.87 8.05
N GLY A 85 -13.42 -4.64 6.91
CA GLY A 85 -12.00 -4.98 6.72
C GLY A 85 -11.77 -6.45 6.33
N GLU A 86 -12.81 -7.21 6.02
CA GLU A 86 -12.76 -8.60 5.55
C GLU A 86 -12.46 -8.65 4.04
N THR A 87 -11.35 -8.03 3.63
CA THR A 87 -10.94 -7.87 2.23
C THR A 87 -10.07 -9.04 1.77
N TYR A 88 -10.69 -10.11 1.27
CA TYR A 88 -9.97 -11.24 0.70
C TYR A 88 -9.56 -10.92 -0.74
N TYR A 89 -8.27 -10.68 -0.91
CA TYR A 89 -7.62 -10.42 -2.19
C TYR A 89 -6.75 -11.61 -2.58
N GLN A 90 -6.26 -11.62 -3.80
CA GLN A 90 -5.45 -12.74 -4.27
C GLN A 90 -4.20 -12.29 -5.03
N LEU A 91 -3.25 -13.22 -5.15
CA LEU A 91 -2.15 -13.12 -6.09
C LEU A 91 -2.67 -13.43 -7.49
N GLY A 92 -2.51 -12.49 -8.42
CA GLY A 92 -2.71 -12.69 -9.85
C GLY A 92 -1.39 -12.97 -10.56
N LYS A 93 -1.51 -13.57 -11.75
CA LYS A 93 -0.40 -13.79 -12.67
C LYS A 93 -0.88 -13.40 -14.08
N GLU A 94 -0.09 -12.59 -14.78
CA GLU A 94 -0.41 -12.12 -16.13
C GLU A 94 0.88 -11.96 -16.96
N ASP A 95 0.73 -11.90 -18.30
CA ASP A 95 1.85 -11.65 -19.20
C ASP A 95 2.42 -10.24 -19.03
N ALA A 96 3.76 -10.12 -19.02
CA ALA A 96 4.44 -8.85 -18.79
C ALA A 96 4.11 -7.79 -19.86
N SER A 97 3.97 -8.18 -21.12
CA SER A 97 3.64 -7.25 -22.20
C SER A 97 2.19 -6.72 -22.07
N TRP A 98 1.28 -7.57 -21.57
CA TRP A 98 -0.08 -7.16 -21.28
C TRP A 98 -0.14 -6.19 -20.11
N PHE A 99 0.56 -6.51 -19.00
CA PHE A 99 0.69 -5.65 -17.83
C PHE A 99 1.20 -4.25 -18.21
N MET A 100 2.30 -4.18 -18.96
CA MET A 100 2.89 -2.89 -19.38
C MET A 100 1.92 -2.08 -20.25
N ARG A 101 1.24 -2.71 -21.22
CA ARG A 101 0.24 -2.02 -22.05
C ARG A 101 -0.94 -1.49 -21.25
N LEU A 102 -1.39 -2.23 -20.22
CA LEU A 102 -2.51 -1.80 -19.38
C LEU A 102 -2.16 -0.51 -18.60
N TYR A 103 -0.95 -0.43 -18.04
CA TYR A 103 -0.49 0.76 -17.34
C TYR A 103 -0.22 1.94 -18.29
N ASP A 104 0.34 1.69 -19.46
CA ASP A 104 0.52 2.71 -20.50
C ASP A 104 -0.83 3.29 -20.96
N TYR A 105 -1.82 2.43 -21.25
CA TYR A 105 -3.17 2.85 -21.59
C TYR A 105 -3.83 3.69 -20.48
N ALA A 106 -3.58 3.36 -19.22
CA ALA A 106 -4.06 4.12 -18.06
C ALA A 106 -3.26 5.42 -17.83
N GLY A 107 -2.24 5.73 -18.65
CA GLY A 107 -1.34 6.89 -18.45
C GLY A 107 -0.50 6.79 -17.18
N ARG A 108 -0.29 5.59 -16.66
CA ARG A 108 0.47 5.32 -15.43
C ARG A 108 1.84 4.76 -15.77
N LYS A 109 2.87 5.32 -15.16
CA LYS A 109 4.25 4.86 -15.36
C LYS A 109 4.55 3.64 -14.52
N VAL A 110 5.41 2.76 -15.05
CA VAL A 110 5.94 1.61 -14.35
C VAL A 110 7.45 1.81 -14.17
N ASN A 111 7.88 2.00 -12.95
CA ASN A 111 9.30 2.01 -12.56
C ASN A 111 9.79 0.58 -12.49
N ILE A 112 10.96 0.31 -13.06
CA ILE A 112 11.51 -1.03 -13.21
C ILE A 112 12.86 -1.09 -12.51
N GLN A 113 13.03 -2.05 -11.60
CA GLN A 113 14.29 -2.33 -10.93
C GLN A 113 14.70 -3.78 -11.22
N GLU A 114 15.76 -4.00 -12.01
CA GLU A 114 16.34 -5.31 -12.23
C GLU A 114 17.12 -5.71 -10.98
N LEU A 115 16.79 -6.87 -10.40
CA LEU A 115 17.43 -7.37 -9.19
C LEU A 115 18.69 -8.16 -9.52
N ASN A 116 19.78 -7.84 -8.84
CA ASN A 116 21.07 -8.52 -8.96
C ASN A 116 21.08 -9.78 -8.09
N LEU A 117 20.61 -10.88 -8.65
CA LEU A 117 20.37 -12.13 -7.95
C LEU A 117 21.27 -13.25 -8.49
N SER A 118 21.74 -14.12 -7.60
CA SER A 118 22.33 -15.38 -8.02
C SER A 118 21.32 -16.27 -8.72
N PRO A 119 21.73 -17.25 -9.55
CA PRO A 119 20.81 -18.20 -10.15
C PRO A 119 19.97 -18.95 -9.10
N GLU A 120 20.56 -19.27 -7.97
CA GLU A 120 19.92 -19.95 -6.84
C GLU A 120 18.85 -19.08 -6.20
N ASP A 121 19.13 -17.78 -6.00
CA ASP A 121 18.17 -16.81 -5.43
C ASP A 121 16.99 -16.57 -6.38
N ARG A 122 17.27 -16.46 -7.70
CA ARG A 122 16.21 -16.33 -8.73
C ARG A 122 15.26 -17.54 -8.68
N ASP A 123 15.82 -18.73 -8.62
CA ASP A 123 15.05 -19.97 -8.57
C ASP A 123 14.23 -20.06 -7.27
N ALA A 124 14.80 -19.69 -6.13
CA ALA A 124 14.13 -19.65 -4.85
C ALA A 124 12.93 -18.66 -4.84
N ILE A 125 13.13 -17.45 -5.40
CA ILE A 125 12.08 -16.45 -5.52
C ILE A 125 10.97 -16.96 -6.46
N TYR A 126 11.32 -17.48 -7.63
CA TYR A 126 10.34 -17.98 -8.59
C TYR A 126 9.53 -19.15 -8.04
N ARG A 127 10.20 -20.08 -7.36
CA ARG A 127 9.55 -21.20 -6.67
C ARG A 127 8.56 -20.71 -5.62
N ALA A 128 8.93 -19.70 -4.82
CA ALA A 128 8.04 -19.10 -3.84
C ALA A 128 6.82 -18.43 -4.48
N LEU A 129 7.00 -17.75 -5.62
CA LEU A 129 5.91 -17.15 -6.39
C LEU A 129 4.94 -18.21 -6.93
N ILE A 130 5.46 -19.32 -7.50
CA ILE A 130 4.64 -20.45 -7.97
C ILE A 130 3.83 -21.04 -6.81
N ILE A 131 4.46 -21.29 -5.66
CA ILE A 131 3.78 -21.86 -4.48
C ILE A 131 2.68 -20.90 -3.99
N ASN A 132 2.96 -19.60 -3.94
CA ASN A 132 1.97 -18.60 -3.55
C ASN A 132 0.82 -18.47 -4.55
N TYR A 133 1.04 -18.80 -5.82
CA TYR A 133 0.02 -18.73 -6.86
C TYR A 133 -0.91 -19.96 -6.88
N TYR A 134 -0.59 -21.05 -6.20
CA TYR A 134 -1.50 -22.19 -6.11
C TYR A 134 -2.86 -21.78 -5.53
N PRO A 135 -3.97 -22.38 -5.99
CA PRO A 135 -5.33 -22.02 -5.57
C PRO A 135 -5.53 -21.93 -4.05
N GLU A 136 -4.89 -22.84 -3.31
CA GLU A 136 -4.94 -22.94 -1.85
C GLU A 136 -4.15 -21.84 -1.13
N ASN A 137 -3.18 -21.20 -1.80
CA ASN A 137 -2.27 -20.22 -1.18
C ASN A 137 -2.50 -18.77 -1.66
N ARG A 138 -3.09 -18.59 -2.85
CA ARG A 138 -3.13 -17.26 -3.50
C ARG A 138 -4.09 -16.27 -2.85
N VAL A 139 -5.12 -16.76 -2.14
CA VAL A 139 -6.12 -15.91 -1.48
C VAL A 139 -5.65 -15.57 -0.06
N TYR A 140 -5.72 -14.30 0.31
CA TYR A 140 -5.32 -13.83 1.61
C TYR A 140 -6.16 -12.65 2.10
N LEU A 141 -6.18 -12.45 3.42
CA LEU A 141 -6.84 -11.29 4.02
C LEU A 141 -5.94 -10.06 3.85
N TYR A 142 -6.31 -9.20 2.89
CA TYR A 142 -5.56 -7.99 2.60
C TYR A 142 -5.64 -6.98 3.75
N ASN A 143 -4.50 -6.42 4.11
CA ASN A 143 -4.40 -5.33 5.07
C ASN A 143 -3.61 -4.19 4.44
N PHE A 144 -4.24 -3.04 4.28
CA PHE A 144 -3.64 -1.89 3.59
C PHE A 144 -2.25 -1.49 4.11
N VAL A 145 -1.98 -1.70 5.40
CA VAL A 145 -0.73 -1.29 6.04
C VAL A 145 0.23 -2.46 6.26
N PHE A 146 -0.28 -3.64 6.64
CA PHE A 146 0.56 -4.73 7.15
C PHE A 146 0.67 -5.92 6.19
N ASP A 147 -0.27 -6.10 5.25
CA ASP A 147 -0.26 -7.23 4.33
C ASP A 147 -0.88 -6.84 2.97
N ASN A 148 -0.08 -6.16 2.14
CA ASN A 148 -0.54 -5.56 0.89
C ASN A 148 0.38 -5.88 -0.31
N CYS A 149 0.13 -5.20 -1.45
CA CYS A 149 0.89 -5.37 -2.69
C CYS A 149 2.38 -4.98 -2.59
N ALA A 150 2.79 -4.22 -1.59
CA ALA A 150 4.20 -3.85 -1.37
C ALA A 150 4.86 -4.73 -0.29
N THR A 151 4.18 -4.97 0.83
CA THR A 151 4.75 -5.76 1.93
C THR A 151 4.94 -7.24 1.56
N ARG A 152 4.04 -7.84 0.79
CA ARG A 152 4.18 -9.24 0.37
C ARG A 152 5.38 -9.49 -0.53
N PRO A 153 5.62 -8.73 -1.62
CA PRO A 153 6.88 -8.80 -2.37
C PRO A 153 8.12 -8.61 -1.49
N TYR A 154 8.10 -7.62 -0.60
CA TYR A 154 9.21 -7.39 0.32
C TYR A 154 9.53 -8.61 1.18
N TYR A 155 8.55 -9.16 1.88
CA TYR A 155 8.77 -10.34 2.73
C TYR A 155 9.15 -11.58 1.93
N LEU A 156 8.62 -11.74 0.70
CA LEU A 156 9.02 -12.84 -0.17
C LEU A 156 10.50 -12.73 -0.54
N LEU A 157 10.96 -11.55 -0.97
CA LEU A 157 12.36 -11.28 -1.30
C LEU A 157 13.27 -11.49 -0.08
N MET A 158 12.90 -10.93 1.08
CA MET A 158 13.70 -11.09 2.32
C MET A 158 13.78 -12.53 2.78
N LYS A 159 12.73 -13.31 2.61
CA LYS A 159 12.73 -14.74 2.95
C LYS A 159 13.62 -15.56 2.02
N ALA A 160 13.64 -15.23 0.72
CA ALA A 160 14.46 -15.94 -0.27
C ALA A 160 15.95 -15.58 -0.14
N LEU A 161 16.26 -14.28 0.07
CA LEU A 161 17.63 -13.77 0.11
C LEU A 161 18.31 -13.91 1.48
N GLY A 162 17.56 -14.27 2.53
CA GLY A 162 18.10 -14.49 3.87
C GLY A 162 18.72 -13.24 4.50
N GLN A 163 19.73 -13.46 5.39
CA GLN A 163 20.46 -12.39 6.10
C GLN A 163 21.60 -11.77 5.29
N GLN A 164 21.65 -11.99 3.97
CA GLN A 164 22.76 -11.53 3.12
C GLN A 164 22.70 -10.03 2.80
N LEU A 165 21.59 -9.37 3.10
CA LEU A 165 21.33 -7.99 2.71
C LEU A 165 21.45 -7.01 3.86
N SER A 166 21.97 -5.83 3.57
CA SER A 166 22.01 -4.67 4.46
C SER A 166 21.50 -3.41 3.74
N THR A 167 21.04 -2.41 4.51
CA THR A 167 20.61 -1.13 3.94
C THR A 167 21.66 -0.07 4.21
N VAL A 168 22.12 0.61 3.16
CA VAL A 168 23.09 1.71 3.28
C VAL A 168 22.35 3.04 3.40
N ASN A 169 22.69 3.82 4.42
CA ASN A 169 22.32 5.24 4.47
C ASN A 169 23.13 6.03 3.44
N CYS A 170 22.71 6.04 2.17
CA CYS A 170 23.40 6.76 1.12
C CYS A 170 22.72 8.11 0.84
N PRO A 171 23.39 9.26 1.16
CA PRO A 171 22.86 10.59 0.85
C PRO A 171 22.79 10.91 -0.64
N ARG A 172 23.49 10.15 -1.51
CA ARG A 172 23.69 10.51 -2.93
C ARG A 172 22.65 9.93 -3.89
N LEU A 173 21.91 8.87 -3.52
CA LEU A 173 20.95 8.20 -4.41
C LEU A 173 19.49 8.58 -4.13
N CYS A 174 19.21 9.37 -3.09
CA CYS A 174 17.88 9.97 -2.91
C CYS A 174 17.67 11.08 -3.94
N ARG A 175 17.29 10.72 -5.17
CA ARG A 175 16.96 11.68 -6.24
C ARG A 175 15.70 12.49 -5.92
N SER A 176 14.81 12.02 -5.07
CA SER A 176 13.74 12.82 -4.49
C SER A 176 14.26 13.54 -3.25
N LYS A 177 14.55 14.82 -3.38
CA LYS A 177 14.87 15.74 -2.27
C LYS A 177 13.86 15.68 -1.11
N GLU A 178 12.67 15.13 -1.35
CA GLU A 178 11.55 15.05 -0.41
C GLU A 178 11.65 13.85 0.55
N LEU A 179 12.30 12.74 0.15
CA LEU A 179 12.38 11.54 1.02
C LEU A 179 13.46 11.61 2.10
N SER A 180 14.50 12.45 1.92
CA SER A 180 15.52 12.69 2.96
C SER A 180 15.00 13.55 4.13
N THR A 181 13.79 14.12 4.00
CA THR A 181 13.17 15.00 5.00
C THR A 181 12.20 14.30 5.95
N PHE A 182 11.92 13.00 5.77
CA PHE A 182 11.09 12.30 6.76
C PHE A 182 11.88 12.11 8.05
N ASN A 183 11.49 12.88 9.06
CA ASN A 183 11.96 12.76 10.44
C ASN A 183 11.88 11.29 10.91
N SER A 184 12.78 10.90 11.81
CA SER A 184 12.75 9.58 12.47
C SER A 184 11.41 9.24 13.16
N ASN A 185 10.53 10.23 13.34
CA ASN A 185 9.26 10.13 14.05
C ASN A 185 8.02 10.24 13.14
N ILE A 186 8.13 9.93 11.83
CA ILE A 186 6.97 9.95 10.92
C ILE A 186 5.88 8.98 11.40
N THR A 187 4.62 9.36 11.18
CA THR A 187 3.44 8.55 11.53
C THR A 187 2.77 7.98 10.27
N PHE A 188 1.92 6.96 10.44
CA PHE A 188 1.11 6.46 9.32
C PHE A 188 0.25 7.56 8.68
N ARG A 189 -0.37 8.42 9.50
CA ARG A 189 -1.18 9.53 9.01
C ARG A 189 -0.38 10.49 8.14
N GLU A 190 0.79 10.93 8.60
CA GLU A 190 1.67 11.84 7.86
C GLU A 190 2.12 11.22 6.54
N LEU A 191 2.55 9.95 6.57
CA LEU A 191 3.02 9.25 5.39
C LEU A 191 1.91 9.03 4.36
N ILE A 192 0.72 8.60 4.78
CA ILE A 192 -0.45 8.44 3.89
C ILE A 192 -0.88 9.79 3.31
N ARG A 193 -0.89 10.84 4.12
CA ARG A 193 -1.23 12.20 3.66
C ARG A 193 -0.19 12.79 2.70
N HIS A 194 1.06 12.36 2.77
CA HIS A 194 2.08 12.78 1.79
C HIS A 194 1.66 12.37 0.36
N TYR A 195 1.07 11.19 0.20
CA TYR A 195 0.60 10.66 -1.09
C TYR A 195 -0.86 11.03 -1.41
N THR A 196 -1.55 11.68 -0.49
CA THR A 196 -2.93 12.13 -0.71
C THR A 196 -2.94 13.60 -1.12
N PRO A 197 -3.62 14.00 -2.21
CA PRO A 197 -3.71 15.40 -2.61
C PRO A 197 -4.25 16.25 -1.48
N LYS A 198 -3.43 17.22 -1.00
CA LYS A 198 -3.79 18.08 0.14
C LYS A 198 -5.06 18.86 -0.14
N GLY A 199 -5.97 18.86 0.82
CA GLY A 199 -7.25 19.56 0.71
C GLY A 199 -8.28 18.82 -0.14
N SER A 200 -7.99 17.63 -0.68
CA SER A 200 -9.00 16.81 -1.35
C SER A 200 -10.06 16.30 -0.36
N TRP A 201 -11.25 15.98 -0.85
CA TRP A 201 -12.27 15.32 -0.04
C TRP A 201 -11.81 13.96 0.49
N GLY A 202 -10.90 13.28 -0.24
CA GLY A 202 -10.24 12.07 0.24
C GLY A 202 -9.32 12.34 1.44
N ASP A 203 -8.56 13.45 1.46
CA ASP A 203 -7.75 13.87 2.62
C ASP A 203 -8.65 14.10 3.85
N LEU A 204 -9.79 14.79 3.69
CA LEU A 204 -10.75 14.95 4.78
C LEU A 204 -11.30 13.59 5.25
N GLY A 205 -11.74 12.73 4.31
CA GLY A 205 -12.32 11.42 4.63
C GLY A 205 -11.36 10.54 5.43
N ILE A 206 -10.10 10.44 4.99
CA ILE A 206 -9.05 9.71 5.71
C ILE A 206 -8.88 10.26 7.14
N ASN A 207 -8.79 11.59 7.28
CA ASN A 207 -8.62 12.22 8.59
C ASN A 207 -9.85 12.06 9.51
N LEU A 208 -11.07 11.95 8.95
CA LEU A 208 -12.28 11.69 9.72
C LEU A 208 -12.32 10.27 10.31
N VAL A 209 -11.79 9.28 9.59
CA VAL A 209 -11.84 7.87 10.01
C VAL A 209 -10.59 7.40 10.75
N PHE A 210 -9.44 8.06 10.59
CA PHE A 210 -8.21 7.67 11.26
C PHE A 210 -8.24 8.08 12.75
N GLY A 211 -8.05 7.09 13.61
CA GLY A 211 -7.92 7.27 15.04
C GLY A 211 -6.46 7.50 15.49
N PRO A 212 -6.22 7.56 16.81
CA PRO A 212 -4.90 7.83 17.41
C PRO A 212 -3.82 6.81 17.06
N LYS A 213 -4.18 5.61 16.63
CA LYS A 213 -3.22 4.59 16.18
C LYS A 213 -2.44 5.05 14.95
N ALA A 214 -3.07 5.86 14.08
CA ALA A 214 -2.42 6.41 12.90
C ALA A 214 -1.38 7.51 13.21
N ASP A 215 -1.41 8.06 14.43
CA ASP A 215 -0.54 9.15 14.88
C ASP A 215 0.68 8.66 15.69
N LYS A 216 0.87 7.34 15.79
CA LYS A 216 2.05 6.77 16.43
C LYS A 216 3.23 6.76 15.44
N PRO A 217 4.46 7.06 15.93
CA PRO A 217 5.66 6.89 15.12
C PRO A 217 5.79 5.47 14.58
N ILE A 218 6.26 5.34 13.35
CA ILE A 218 6.43 4.08 12.65
C ILE A 218 7.91 3.78 12.38
N THR A 219 8.25 2.49 12.31
CA THR A 219 9.59 2.03 11.96
C THR A 219 9.88 2.20 10.46
N ASP A 220 11.15 2.11 10.07
CA ASP A 220 11.53 2.15 8.66
C ASP A 220 10.92 0.99 7.87
N GLU A 221 10.84 -0.21 8.45
CA GLU A 221 10.16 -1.36 7.84
C GLU A 221 8.66 -1.10 7.66
N GLN A 222 8.01 -0.50 8.64
CA GLN A 222 6.58 -0.17 8.54
C GLN A 222 6.25 0.87 7.47
N ARG A 223 7.24 1.63 6.95
CA ARG A 223 7.04 2.56 5.82
C ARG A 223 6.88 1.81 4.50
N LEU A 224 7.39 0.58 4.40
CA LEU A 224 7.46 -0.19 3.16
C LEU A 224 6.10 -0.69 2.65
N PHE A 225 5.01 -0.40 3.38
CA PHE A 225 3.66 -0.66 2.87
C PHE A 225 3.29 0.21 1.66
N LEU A 226 4.01 1.31 1.43
CA LEU A 226 3.82 2.16 0.26
C LEU A 226 4.81 1.76 -0.85
N PRO A 227 4.32 1.56 -2.08
CA PRO A 227 5.13 1.11 -3.21
C PRO A 227 6.39 1.94 -3.46
N GLU A 228 6.29 3.28 -3.45
CA GLU A 228 7.45 4.15 -3.66
C GLU A 228 8.46 4.06 -2.49
N GLN A 229 7.99 3.86 -1.26
CA GLN A 229 8.88 3.67 -0.11
C GLN A 229 9.65 2.35 -0.24
N LEU A 230 8.97 1.27 -0.67
CA LEU A 230 9.59 -0.01 -0.94
C LEU A 230 10.62 0.12 -2.08
N MET A 231 10.25 0.71 -3.22
CA MET A 231 11.14 0.95 -4.35
C MET A 231 12.44 1.65 -3.92
N ASN A 232 12.30 2.76 -3.19
CA ASN A 232 13.46 3.52 -2.68
C ASN A 232 14.27 2.75 -1.62
N HIS A 233 13.67 1.85 -0.87
CA HIS A 233 14.35 0.99 0.08
C HIS A 233 15.18 -0.06 -0.65
N ILE A 234 14.61 -0.75 -1.64
CA ILE A 234 15.28 -1.77 -2.46
C ILE A 234 16.46 -1.17 -3.23
N SER A 235 16.34 0.06 -3.80
CA SER A 235 17.48 0.76 -4.44
C SER A 235 18.67 0.99 -3.51
N ARG A 236 18.48 0.95 -2.19
CA ARG A 236 19.55 1.18 -1.18
C ARG A 236 20.05 -0.09 -0.54
N MET A 237 19.47 -1.23 -0.87
CA MET A 237 19.93 -2.52 -0.33
C MET A 237 21.18 -2.99 -1.06
N GLN A 238 22.07 -3.61 -0.29
CA GLN A 238 23.29 -4.22 -0.79
C GLN A 238 23.60 -5.53 -0.07
N TYR A 239 24.34 -6.38 -0.72
CA TYR A 239 24.92 -7.58 -0.13
C TYR A 239 26.05 -7.22 0.85
N ALA A 240 26.49 -8.21 1.64
CA ALA A 240 27.54 -8.02 2.63
C ALA A 240 28.91 -7.61 2.02
N ASP A 241 29.14 -7.95 0.77
CA ASP A 241 30.33 -7.54 -0.02
C ASP A 241 30.25 -6.13 -0.60
N GLY A 242 29.13 -5.42 -0.39
CA GLY A 242 28.86 -4.09 -0.92
C GLY A 242 28.25 -4.06 -2.31
N THR A 243 27.98 -5.21 -2.94
CA THR A 243 27.31 -5.29 -4.24
C THR A 243 25.84 -4.83 -4.12
N PRO A 244 25.37 -3.88 -4.96
CA PRO A 244 23.98 -3.43 -4.90
C PRO A 244 23.00 -4.56 -5.22
N LEU A 245 21.84 -4.62 -4.51
CA LEU A 245 20.76 -5.54 -4.84
C LEU A 245 20.09 -5.19 -6.18
N VAL A 246 20.12 -3.94 -6.60
CA VAL A 246 19.56 -3.48 -7.89
C VAL A 246 20.71 -3.34 -8.89
N ALA A 247 20.67 -4.15 -9.96
CA ALA A 247 21.67 -4.13 -11.05
C ALA A 247 21.43 -2.94 -11.99
N ALA A 248 20.17 -2.68 -12.34
CA ALA A 248 19.75 -1.58 -13.20
C ALA A 248 18.36 -1.07 -12.80
N GLU A 249 18.14 0.23 -12.93
CA GLU A 249 16.84 0.81 -12.63
C GLU A 249 16.48 1.94 -13.59
N ASN A 250 15.17 2.00 -13.89
CA ASN A 250 14.56 3.14 -14.58
C ASN A 250 13.44 3.66 -13.68
N ILE A 251 13.76 4.73 -12.92
CA ILE A 251 12.89 5.26 -11.87
C ILE A 251 12.52 6.71 -12.18
N GLU A 252 11.22 6.99 -12.14
CA GLU A 252 10.67 8.32 -12.11
C GLU A 252 9.92 8.54 -10.78
N PRO A 253 10.08 9.70 -10.11
CA PRO A 253 9.38 9.97 -8.87
C PRO A 253 7.87 10.06 -9.10
N PHE A 254 7.08 9.70 -8.08
CA PHE A 254 5.64 9.83 -8.14
C PHE A 254 5.24 11.31 -8.16
N VAL A 255 4.32 11.64 -9.07
CA VAL A 255 3.74 12.97 -9.16
C VAL A 255 2.38 12.97 -8.48
N ILE A 256 2.28 13.71 -7.37
CA ILE A 256 1.01 13.86 -6.64
C ILE A 256 0.25 15.04 -7.23
N GLN A 257 -0.93 14.78 -7.77
CA GLN A 257 -1.78 15.81 -8.35
C GLN A 257 -2.23 16.82 -7.31
N ARG A 258 -2.33 18.10 -7.70
CA ARG A 258 -2.84 19.17 -6.84
C ARG A 258 -4.34 19.34 -7.06
N VAL A 259 -5.07 19.53 -5.96
CA VAL A 259 -6.50 19.87 -6.03
C VAL A 259 -6.64 21.37 -6.29
N PRO A 260 -7.45 21.79 -7.27
CA PRO A 260 -7.78 23.22 -7.43
C PRO A 260 -8.42 23.79 -6.16
N TRP A 261 -8.12 25.03 -5.82
CA TRP A 261 -8.57 25.65 -4.56
C TRP A 261 -10.09 25.59 -4.34
N TYR A 262 -10.88 25.72 -5.44
CA TYR A 262 -12.34 25.65 -5.39
C TYR A 262 -12.91 24.25 -5.21
N ALA A 263 -12.11 23.19 -5.45
CA ALA A 263 -12.51 21.79 -5.24
C ALA A 263 -12.06 21.24 -3.87
N THR A 264 -11.42 22.09 -3.04
CA THR A 264 -10.95 21.65 -1.72
C THR A 264 -12.09 21.56 -0.71
N TRP A 265 -11.95 20.62 0.26
CA TRP A 265 -12.94 20.46 1.32
C TRP A 265 -13.10 21.71 2.19
N TYR A 266 -12.02 22.44 2.47
CA TYR A 266 -12.09 23.65 3.28
C TYR A 266 -12.79 24.81 2.55
N PHE A 267 -12.69 24.91 1.22
CA PHE A 267 -13.50 25.84 0.44
C PHE A 267 -14.99 25.43 0.49
N GLY A 268 -15.30 24.13 0.30
CA GLY A 268 -16.66 23.63 0.44
C GLY A 268 -17.27 23.93 1.82
N LEU A 269 -16.49 23.74 2.90
CA LEU A 269 -16.94 24.06 4.26
C LEU A 269 -17.06 25.57 4.48
N ALA A 270 -16.21 26.41 3.86
CA ALA A 270 -16.37 27.88 3.91
C ALA A 270 -17.66 28.33 3.22
N VAL A 271 -17.99 27.76 2.05
CA VAL A 271 -19.28 28.02 1.37
C VAL A 271 -20.45 27.59 2.25
N LEU A 272 -20.38 26.39 2.83
CA LEU A 272 -21.40 25.89 3.77
C LEU A 272 -21.58 26.86 4.94
N PHE A 273 -20.49 27.33 5.55
CA PHE A 273 -20.55 28.30 6.65
C PHE A 273 -21.25 29.60 6.22
N VAL A 274 -20.91 30.16 5.06
CA VAL A 274 -21.54 31.38 4.54
C VAL A 274 -23.05 31.18 4.32
N VAL A 275 -23.45 30.05 3.72
CA VAL A 275 -24.86 29.73 3.51
C VAL A 275 -25.60 29.62 4.84
N LEU A 276 -25.03 28.91 5.83
CA LEU A 276 -25.61 28.78 7.17
C LEU A 276 -25.70 30.13 7.90
N ALA A 277 -24.69 31.01 7.73
CA ALA A 277 -24.70 32.35 8.29
C ALA A 277 -25.81 33.21 7.67
N ILE A 278 -25.98 33.15 6.35
CA ILE A 278 -27.08 33.88 5.64
C ILE A 278 -28.44 33.38 6.14
N ILE A 279 -28.66 32.08 6.22
CA ILE A 279 -29.91 31.51 6.75
C ILE A 279 -30.11 31.97 8.19
N SER A 280 -29.10 31.94 9.04
CA SER A 280 -29.16 32.36 10.44
C SER A 280 -29.49 33.85 10.59
N LEU A 281 -28.93 34.73 9.75
CA LEU A 281 -29.25 36.16 9.72
C LEU A 281 -30.68 36.39 9.23
N HIS A 282 -31.14 35.66 8.22
CA HIS A 282 -32.51 35.73 7.72
C HIS A 282 -33.49 35.27 8.81
N ASP A 283 -33.27 34.14 9.43
CA ASP A 283 -34.06 33.59 10.54
C ASP A 283 -34.18 34.63 11.68
N ARG A 284 -33.05 35.26 12.04
CA ARG A 284 -33.02 36.29 13.07
C ARG A 284 -33.90 37.49 12.71
N ARG A 285 -33.85 37.98 11.45
CA ARG A 285 -34.66 39.10 10.97
C ARG A 285 -36.16 38.78 10.97
N GLN A 286 -36.52 37.52 10.70
CA GLN A 286 -37.91 37.07 10.65
C GLN A 286 -38.46 36.61 12.02
N GLY A 287 -37.64 36.55 13.06
CA GLY A 287 -38.00 35.99 14.34
C GLY A 287 -38.40 34.50 14.29
N LYS A 288 -37.94 33.79 13.27
CA LYS A 288 -38.24 32.37 12.98
C LYS A 288 -36.94 31.56 12.90
N ARG A 289 -37.06 30.23 12.99
CA ARG A 289 -35.94 29.30 12.87
C ARG A 289 -36.18 28.27 11.77
N THR A 290 -35.30 28.20 10.81
CA THR A 290 -35.33 27.21 9.72
C THR A 290 -34.82 25.85 10.23
N LYS A 291 -35.70 25.08 10.89
CA LYS A 291 -35.34 23.84 11.60
C LYS A 291 -34.86 22.71 10.68
N TRP A 292 -35.36 22.64 9.45
CA TRP A 292 -34.99 21.55 8.54
C TRP A 292 -33.50 21.50 8.25
N VAL A 293 -32.81 22.66 8.21
CA VAL A 293 -31.34 22.74 8.01
C VAL A 293 -30.62 22.06 9.17
N ASP A 294 -31.09 22.32 10.42
CA ASP A 294 -30.53 21.66 11.60
C ASP A 294 -30.72 20.15 11.51
N TYR A 295 -31.91 19.68 11.13
CA TYR A 295 -32.18 18.24 10.99
C TYR A 295 -31.28 17.59 9.94
N VAL A 296 -31.10 18.20 8.76
CA VAL A 296 -30.20 17.67 7.72
C VAL A 296 -28.78 17.55 8.22
N LEU A 297 -28.23 18.61 8.83
CA LEU A 297 -26.84 18.61 9.32
C LEU A 297 -26.63 17.61 10.47
N TYR A 298 -27.56 17.53 11.42
CA TYR A 298 -27.48 16.55 12.50
C TYR A 298 -27.64 15.10 12.01
N THR A 299 -28.47 14.88 10.97
CA THR A 299 -28.59 13.56 10.34
C THR A 299 -27.29 13.14 9.66
N ILE A 300 -26.67 14.03 8.87
CA ILE A 300 -25.38 13.77 8.22
C ILE A 300 -24.29 13.48 9.27
N TYR A 301 -24.20 14.33 10.29
CA TYR A 301 -23.22 14.14 11.36
C TYR A 301 -23.48 12.86 12.15
N GLY A 302 -24.76 12.58 12.49
CA GLY A 302 -25.13 11.34 13.18
C GLY A 302 -24.80 10.09 12.37
N ALA A 303 -25.05 10.10 11.06
CA ALA A 303 -24.69 9.00 10.17
C ALA A 303 -23.17 8.79 10.12
N LEU A 304 -22.37 9.88 10.03
CA LEU A 304 -20.92 9.82 10.09
C LEU A 304 -20.43 9.26 11.43
N LEU A 305 -21.02 9.70 12.54
CA LEU A 305 -20.65 9.22 13.88
C LEU A 305 -20.97 7.72 14.03
N VAL A 306 -22.13 7.26 13.54
CA VAL A 306 -22.51 5.83 13.53
C VAL A 306 -21.49 5.04 12.68
N LEU A 307 -21.15 5.52 11.48
CA LEU A 307 -20.15 4.88 10.63
C LEU A 307 -18.80 4.74 11.34
N VAL A 308 -18.26 5.83 11.91
CA VAL A 308 -16.95 5.78 12.59
C VAL A 308 -17.01 4.92 13.85
N THR A 309 -18.12 4.92 14.57
CA THR A 309 -18.34 4.02 15.71
C THR A 309 -18.31 2.57 15.26
N PHE A 310 -19.04 2.24 14.18
CA PHE A 310 -19.03 0.90 13.60
C PHE A 310 -17.60 0.49 13.19
N LEU A 311 -16.91 1.35 12.43
CA LEU A 311 -15.52 1.10 11.99
C LEU A 311 -14.56 0.92 13.19
N THR A 312 -14.76 1.64 14.28
CA THR A 312 -13.90 1.56 15.47
C THR A 312 -14.04 0.26 16.23
N PHE A 313 -15.28 -0.26 16.37
CA PHE A 313 -15.58 -1.39 17.26
C PHE A 313 -15.86 -2.70 16.53
N PHE A 314 -16.29 -2.66 15.27
CA PHE A 314 -16.72 -3.82 14.51
C PHE A 314 -15.92 -4.08 13.23
N SER A 315 -14.94 -3.22 12.92
CA SER A 315 -14.06 -3.39 11.78
C SER A 315 -12.66 -3.80 12.24
N ILE A 316 -11.96 -4.58 11.41
CA ILE A 316 -10.57 -4.99 11.64
C ILE A 316 -9.55 -4.05 10.96
N HIS A 317 -9.98 -2.92 10.43
CA HIS A 317 -9.07 -1.92 9.87
C HIS A 317 -8.12 -1.34 10.94
N PRO A 318 -6.79 -1.41 10.75
CA PRO A 318 -5.84 -1.18 11.86
C PRO A 318 -5.72 0.27 12.33
N LEU A 319 -5.97 1.25 11.44
CA LEU A 319 -5.75 2.68 11.72
C LEU A 319 -7.02 3.45 12.04
N VAL A 320 -8.18 2.79 11.95
CA VAL A 320 -9.48 3.44 12.12
C VAL A 320 -9.80 3.67 13.59
N GLY A 321 -10.49 4.78 13.88
CA GLY A 321 -10.92 5.14 15.23
C GLY A 321 -11.42 6.58 15.31
N PHE A 322 -11.81 7.00 16.51
CA PHE A 322 -12.24 8.38 16.76
C PHE A 322 -11.05 9.35 16.67
N GLY A 323 -11.16 10.35 15.80
CA GLY A 323 -10.19 11.40 15.64
C GLY A 323 -10.78 12.80 15.83
N PRO A 324 -9.95 13.84 16.03
CA PRO A 324 -10.40 15.22 16.31
C PRO A 324 -11.17 15.86 15.14
N TYR A 325 -10.96 15.38 13.91
CA TYR A 325 -11.66 15.90 12.73
C TYR A 325 -13.16 15.68 12.74
N LEU A 326 -13.68 14.72 13.51
CA LEU A 326 -15.11 14.51 13.70
C LEU A 326 -15.83 15.73 14.30
N LEU A 327 -15.10 16.62 14.99
CA LEU A 327 -15.66 17.83 15.57
C LEU A 327 -15.81 18.99 14.59
N ILE A 328 -15.28 18.89 13.35
CA ILE A 328 -15.30 20.00 12.38
C ILE A 328 -16.72 20.40 11.99
N ILE A 329 -17.56 19.42 11.57
CA ILE A 329 -18.91 19.70 11.07
C ILE A 329 -19.81 20.31 12.16
N PRO A 330 -19.94 19.72 13.38
CA PRO A 330 -20.76 20.32 14.45
C PRO A 330 -20.22 21.67 14.90
N SER A 331 -18.89 21.90 14.90
CA SER A 331 -18.32 23.20 15.25
C SER A 331 -18.71 24.30 14.28
N ILE A 332 -18.66 24.04 12.95
CA ILE A 332 -19.09 24.99 11.92
C ILE A 332 -20.57 25.33 12.06
N HIS A 333 -21.43 24.31 12.28
CA HIS A 333 -22.85 24.52 12.48
C HIS A 333 -23.11 25.36 13.74
N LEU A 334 -22.47 25.03 14.86
CA LEU A 334 -22.62 25.77 16.12
C LEU A 334 -22.19 27.23 15.94
N CYS A 335 -21.02 27.50 15.34
CA CYS A 335 -20.55 28.87 15.08
C CYS A 335 -21.53 29.68 14.22
N ALA A 336 -22.09 29.07 13.16
CA ALA A 336 -23.08 29.74 12.31
C ALA A 336 -24.39 30.04 13.07
N ARG A 337 -24.80 29.15 14.00
CA ARG A 337 -26.02 29.33 14.80
C ARG A 337 -25.88 30.28 15.99
N ILE A 338 -24.68 30.52 16.50
CA ILE A 338 -24.42 31.55 17.50
C ILE A 338 -24.89 32.94 16.99
N ILE A 339 -24.78 33.22 15.69
CA ILE A 339 -25.28 34.46 15.05
C ILE A 339 -26.80 34.63 15.32
N TYR A 340 -27.56 33.55 15.37
CA TYR A 340 -29.00 33.60 15.70
C TYR A 340 -29.24 33.89 17.17
N LEU A 341 -28.40 33.36 18.07
CA LEU A 341 -28.58 33.43 19.53
C LEU A 341 -28.11 34.75 20.16
N TRP A 342 -27.26 35.50 19.47
CA TRP A 342 -26.79 36.81 19.94
C TRP A 342 -27.90 37.87 19.77
N ARG A 343 -28.59 38.16 20.85
CA ARG A 343 -29.54 39.28 20.99
C ARG A 343 -28.92 40.43 21.73
#